data_62c1bd63e698b8f1f4608a0d975ac934
#
_entry.id   62c1bd63e698b8f1f4608a0d975ac934
#
_cell.length_a   1.000
_cell.length_b   1.000
_cell.length_c   1.000
_cell.angle_alpha   90.00
_cell.angle_beta   90.00
_cell.angle_gamma   90.00
#
_symmetry.space_group_name_H-M   'P 1'
#
loop_
_entity.id
_entity.type
_entity.pdbx_description
1 polymer ?
#
loop_
_entity_poly.entity_id
_entity_poly.type
_entity_poly.pdbx_seq_one_letter_code
_entity_poly.pdbx_strand_id
1 'polypeptide(L)'
;MEKQVYITEEEREKCRKVIEAFAELYEIEDEDMLVVDVGRYGFVKLQCYTPSYGFEELDTYTDSNSLFEGLWDEWFSLNVFLLAREMQLDDVLYDDLFNNLPKEKQTELIGRKADFAKKAGITP
;
A
#
# COMPACT_ATOMS: atom_id res chain seq x y z
N MET A 1 -14.96 -27.55 -16.68
CA MET A 1 -14.98 -26.09 -16.74
C MET A 1 -14.40 -25.47 -15.49
N GLU A 2 -13.45 -24.61 -15.67
CA GLU A 2 -12.85 -23.96 -14.54
C GLU A 2 -13.73 -22.89 -13.94
N LYS A 3 -13.76 -22.84 -12.63
CA LYS A 3 -14.43 -21.76 -11.95
C LYS A 3 -13.54 -20.54 -11.92
N GLN A 4 -14.09 -19.43 -12.32
CA GLN A 4 -13.39 -18.18 -12.16
C GLN A 4 -13.54 -17.71 -10.72
N VAL A 5 -12.48 -17.12 -10.20
CA VAL A 5 -12.50 -16.59 -8.86
C VAL A 5 -12.87 -15.12 -8.93
N TYR A 6 -14.05 -14.80 -8.41
CA TYR A 6 -14.51 -13.43 -8.34
C TYR A 6 -14.50 -12.96 -6.89
N ILE A 7 -14.38 -11.66 -6.72
CA ILE A 7 -14.46 -11.08 -5.38
C ILE A 7 -15.90 -11.19 -4.87
N THR A 8 -16.07 -11.61 -3.61
CA THR A 8 -17.40 -11.65 -2.99
C THR A 8 -17.78 -10.25 -2.51
N GLU A 9 -19.09 -10.01 -2.31
CA GLU A 9 -19.53 -8.73 -1.78
C GLU A 9 -18.95 -8.46 -0.39
N GLU A 10 -18.82 -9.50 0.42
CA GLU A 10 -18.23 -9.37 1.75
C GLU A 10 -16.78 -8.89 1.65
N GLU A 11 -15.98 -9.52 0.78
CA GLU A 11 -14.59 -9.13 0.60
C GLU A 11 -14.47 -7.75 -0.05
N ARG A 12 -15.39 -7.41 -0.95
CA ARG A 12 -15.41 -6.08 -1.56
C ARG A 12 -15.56 -4.98 -0.51
N GLU A 13 -16.49 -5.17 0.42
CA GLU A 13 -16.69 -4.20 1.49
C GLU A 13 -15.47 -4.09 2.40
N LYS A 14 -14.84 -5.23 2.69
CA LYS A 14 -13.60 -5.23 3.48
C LYS A 14 -12.47 -4.52 2.75
N CYS A 15 -12.36 -4.73 1.44
CA CYS A 15 -11.36 -4.04 0.62
C CYS A 15 -11.58 -2.53 0.62
N ARG A 16 -12.83 -2.07 0.57
CA ARG A 16 -13.12 -0.64 0.64
C ARG A 16 -12.64 -0.05 1.95
N LYS A 17 -12.82 -0.77 3.05
CA LYS A 17 -12.33 -0.32 4.35
C LYS A 17 -10.80 -0.26 4.38
N VAL A 18 -10.15 -1.21 3.74
CA VAL A 18 -8.68 -1.20 3.63
C VAL A 18 -8.22 0.03 2.88
N ILE A 19 -8.85 0.33 1.74
CA ILE A 19 -8.51 1.49 0.94
C ILE A 19 -8.68 2.78 1.74
N GLU A 20 -9.77 2.89 2.47
CA GLU A 20 -10.02 4.06 3.33
C GLU A 20 -8.99 4.18 4.45
N ALA A 21 -8.59 3.05 5.04
CA ALA A 21 -7.60 3.04 6.11
C ALA A 21 -6.26 3.60 5.65
N PHE A 22 -5.92 3.42 4.38
CA PHE A 22 -4.69 3.93 3.80
C PHE A 22 -4.87 5.24 3.04
N ALA A 23 -5.92 6.01 3.37
CA ALA A 23 -6.21 7.27 2.67
C ALA A 23 -5.00 8.21 2.60
N GLU A 24 -4.20 8.27 3.65
CA GLU A 24 -3.03 9.15 3.67
C GLU A 24 -2.01 8.80 2.58
N LEU A 25 -1.98 7.54 2.15
CA LEU A 25 -1.05 7.11 1.10
C LEU A 25 -1.32 7.84 -0.22
N TYR A 26 -2.60 8.07 -0.53
CA TYR A 26 -2.98 8.70 -1.78
C TYR A 26 -2.80 10.22 -1.76
N GLU A 27 -2.56 10.78 -0.60
CA GLU A 27 -2.36 12.21 -0.43
C GLU A 27 -0.89 12.63 -0.51
N ILE A 28 0.02 11.67 -0.58
CA ILE A 28 1.44 11.97 -0.69
C ILE A 28 1.71 12.45 -2.11
N GLU A 29 2.18 13.66 -2.23
CA GLU A 29 2.34 14.35 -3.52
C GLU A 29 3.16 13.58 -4.55
N ASP A 30 4.22 12.92 -4.11
CA ASP A 30 5.11 12.18 -5.01
C ASP A 30 4.64 10.75 -5.29
N GLU A 31 3.51 10.34 -4.73
CA GLU A 31 2.99 8.99 -4.91
C GLU A 31 1.83 8.99 -5.88
N ASP A 32 2.08 8.53 -7.08
CA ASP A 32 1.07 8.48 -8.14
C ASP A 32 0.46 7.09 -8.28
N MET A 33 0.04 6.51 -7.16
CA MET A 33 -0.53 5.18 -7.10
C MET A 33 -2.03 5.27 -6.81
N LEU A 34 -2.81 4.45 -7.49
CA LEU A 34 -4.25 4.36 -7.29
C LEU A 34 -4.67 2.91 -7.13
N VAL A 35 -5.74 2.70 -6.37
CA VAL A 35 -6.41 1.39 -6.32
C VAL A 35 -7.79 1.58 -6.90
N VAL A 36 -8.10 0.82 -7.93
CA VAL A 36 -9.34 0.97 -8.71
C VAL A 36 -10.20 -0.29 -8.58
N ASP A 37 -11.50 -0.09 -8.39
CA ASP A 37 -12.49 -1.16 -8.34
C ASP A 37 -12.78 -1.58 -9.78
N VAL A 38 -12.50 -2.84 -10.11
CA VAL A 38 -12.74 -3.38 -11.45
C VAL A 38 -13.88 -4.40 -11.44
N GLY A 39 -14.89 -4.12 -10.62
CA GLY A 39 -16.09 -4.93 -10.56
C GLY A 39 -15.83 -6.30 -9.94
N ARG A 40 -16.45 -7.31 -10.50
CA ARG A 40 -16.34 -8.67 -9.96
C ARG A 40 -14.92 -9.23 -9.99
N TYR A 41 -14.03 -8.59 -10.70
CA TYR A 41 -12.63 -9.03 -10.77
C TYR A 41 -11.77 -8.47 -9.64
N GLY A 42 -12.35 -7.66 -8.77
CA GLY A 42 -11.67 -7.17 -7.57
C GLY A 42 -11.14 -5.77 -7.70
N PHE A 43 -9.91 -5.57 -7.23
CA PHE A 43 -9.26 -4.26 -7.23
C PHE A 43 -7.90 -4.35 -7.88
N VAL A 44 -7.52 -3.30 -8.56
CA VAL A 44 -6.24 -3.22 -9.26
C VAL A 44 -5.45 -2.06 -8.72
N LYS A 45 -4.19 -2.30 -8.40
CA LYS A 45 -3.25 -1.25 -8.00
C LYS A 45 -2.54 -0.77 -9.26
N LEU A 46 -2.61 0.53 -9.50
CA LEU A 46 -2.04 1.16 -10.69
C LEU A 46 -0.96 2.16 -10.30
N GLN A 47 0.12 2.17 -11.06
CA GLN A 47 1.10 3.23 -11.00
C GLN A 47 0.75 4.21 -12.12
N CYS A 48 0.53 5.46 -11.76
CA CYS A 48 0.17 6.50 -12.72
C CYS A 48 1.41 7.27 -13.14
N TYR A 49 1.45 7.60 -14.41
CA TYR A 49 2.55 8.40 -14.96
C TYR A 49 1.98 9.72 -15.48
N THR A 50 2.80 10.50 -16.16
CA THR A 50 2.30 11.73 -16.78
C THR A 50 1.21 11.36 -17.79
N PRO A 51 0.34 12.31 -18.14
CA PRO A 51 -0.73 12.00 -19.12
C PRO A 51 -0.23 11.39 -20.43
N SER A 52 1.03 11.67 -20.81
CA SER A 52 1.61 11.11 -22.02
C SER A 52 1.91 9.63 -21.95
N TYR A 53 2.13 9.11 -20.75
CA TYR A 53 2.51 7.71 -20.54
C TYR A 53 1.40 6.85 -19.95
N GLY A 54 0.33 7.47 -19.44
CA GLY A 54 -0.78 6.74 -18.88
C GLY A 54 -0.47 6.10 -17.52
N PHE A 55 -0.81 4.82 -17.40
CA PHE A 55 -0.61 4.09 -16.15
C PHE A 55 -0.28 2.63 -16.42
N GLU A 56 0.27 1.99 -15.40
CA GLU A 56 0.68 0.60 -15.45
C GLU A 56 0.02 -0.17 -14.32
N GLU A 57 -0.47 -1.36 -14.63
CA GLU A 57 -1.04 -2.26 -13.63
C GLU A 57 0.09 -2.91 -12.85
N LEU A 58 0.04 -2.78 -11.52
CA LEU A 58 1.05 -3.37 -10.65
C LEU A 58 0.60 -4.69 -10.07
N ASP A 59 -0.64 -4.76 -9.59
CA ASP A 59 -1.12 -5.96 -8.92
C ASP A 59 -2.64 -5.96 -8.88
N THR A 60 -3.21 -7.16 -8.67
CA THR A 60 -4.65 -7.37 -8.60
C THR A 60 -5.00 -8.05 -7.29
N TYR A 61 -6.11 -7.65 -6.68
CA TYR A 61 -6.52 -8.17 -5.37
C TYR A 61 -7.97 -8.58 -5.38
N THR A 62 -8.25 -9.78 -4.86
CA THR A 62 -9.61 -10.29 -4.69
C THR A 62 -9.96 -10.57 -3.24
N ASP A 63 -9.06 -10.27 -2.31
CA ASP A 63 -9.34 -10.40 -0.88
C ASP A 63 -8.69 -9.25 -0.10
N SER A 64 -9.30 -8.96 1.04
CA SER A 64 -8.89 -7.81 1.83
C SER A 64 -7.51 -7.96 2.48
N ASN A 65 -7.13 -9.19 2.83
CA ASN A 65 -5.82 -9.41 3.46
C ASN A 65 -4.69 -9.14 2.49
N SER A 66 -4.81 -9.63 1.25
CA SER A 66 -3.80 -9.38 0.21
C SER A 66 -3.71 -7.90 -0.13
N LEU A 67 -4.87 -7.23 -0.23
CA LEU A 67 -4.89 -5.80 -0.49
C LEU A 67 -4.23 -5.02 0.65
N PHE A 68 -4.55 -5.41 1.89
CA PHE A 68 -3.94 -4.76 3.06
C PHE A 68 -2.41 -4.89 3.02
N GLU A 69 -1.91 -6.10 2.79
CA GLU A 69 -0.46 -6.32 2.74
C GLU A 69 0.19 -5.53 1.61
N GLY A 70 -0.47 -5.47 0.46
CA GLY A 70 0.05 -4.71 -0.68
C GLY A 70 0.13 -3.21 -0.40
N LEU A 71 -0.89 -2.65 0.22
CA LEU A 71 -0.89 -1.22 0.57
C LEU A 71 0.05 -0.92 1.72
N TRP A 72 0.17 -1.85 2.67
CA TRP A 72 1.14 -1.71 3.75
C TRP A 72 2.57 -1.66 3.20
N ASP A 73 2.90 -2.56 2.26
CA ASP A 73 4.23 -2.58 1.66
C ASP A 73 4.54 -1.27 0.94
N GLU A 74 3.55 -0.71 0.22
CA GLU A 74 3.71 0.58 -0.44
C GLU A 74 3.95 1.70 0.56
N TRP A 75 3.10 1.75 1.60
CA TRP A 75 3.21 2.79 2.63
C TRP A 75 4.55 2.70 3.35
N PHE A 76 4.93 1.49 3.75
CA PHE A 76 6.16 1.26 4.49
C PHE A 76 7.39 1.66 3.69
N SER A 77 7.48 1.17 2.46
CA SER A 77 8.63 1.46 1.59
C SER A 77 8.75 2.96 1.31
N LEU A 78 7.62 3.60 1.02
CA LEU A 78 7.61 5.03 0.74
C LEU A 78 8.05 5.83 1.96
N ASN A 79 7.52 5.51 3.13
CA ASN A 79 7.85 6.26 4.34
C ASN A 79 9.29 6.01 4.80
N VAL A 80 9.81 4.80 4.61
CA VAL A 80 11.24 4.53 4.87
C VAL A 80 12.09 5.42 3.96
N PHE A 81 11.76 5.48 2.68
CA PHE A 81 12.49 6.30 1.72
C PHE A 81 12.42 7.79 2.08
N LEU A 82 11.24 8.30 2.42
CA LEU A 82 11.07 9.71 2.77
C LEU A 82 11.85 10.09 4.01
N LEU A 83 11.83 9.24 5.04
CA LEU A 83 12.63 9.49 6.26
C LEU A 83 14.11 9.44 5.97
N ALA A 84 14.55 8.49 5.17
CA ALA A 84 15.95 8.37 4.81
C ALA A 84 16.43 9.61 4.07
N ARG A 85 15.61 10.12 3.16
CA ARG A 85 15.91 11.35 2.40
C ARG A 85 15.99 12.55 3.35
N GLU A 86 15.05 12.64 4.29
CA GLU A 86 15.04 13.71 5.29
C GLU A 86 16.30 13.69 6.15
N MET A 87 16.78 12.50 6.48
CA MET A 87 17.98 12.29 7.29
C MET A 87 19.27 12.26 6.46
N GLN A 88 19.16 12.51 5.16
CA GLN A 88 20.32 12.58 4.27
C GLN A 88 21.12 11.27 4.20
N LEU A 89 20.43 10.15 4.12
CA LEU A 89 21.05 8.82 4.01
C LEU A 89 21.29 8.45 2.54
N ASP A 90 21.83 9.37 1.76
CA ASP A 90 22.01 9.21 0.33
C ASP A 90 23.02 8.13 -0.05
N ASP A 91 23.98 7.87 0.84
CA ASP A 91 25.04 6.89 0.59
C ASP A 91 24.63 5.48 0.97
N VAL A 92 23.42 5.29 1.48
CA VAL A 92 22.95 3.98 1.94
C VAL A 92 22.18 3.30 0.83
N LEU A 93 22.46 2.00 0.62
CA LEU A 93 21.72 1.21 -0.36
C LEU A 93 20.24 1.12 0.04
N TYR A 94 19.37 1.08 -0.95
CA TYR A 94 17.93 1.06 -0.73
C TYR A 94 17.50 -0.02 0.26
N ASP A 95 18.05 -1.24 0.13
CA ASP A 95 17.68 -2.36 0.99
C ASP A 95 18.12 -2.17 2.44
N ASP A 96 19.04 -1.26 2.68
CA ASP A 96 19.58 -1.00 4.03
C ASP A 96 19.00 0.25 4.69
N LEU A 97 18.14 0.99 3.99
CA LEU A 97 17.62 2.25 4.51
C LEU A 97 16.92 2.09 5.86
N PHE A 98 16.03 1.11 5.97
CA PHE A 98 15.30 0.90 7.21
C PHE A 98 16.24 0.63 8.38
N ASN A 99 17.22 -0.25 8.18
CA ASN A 99 18.15 -0.62 9.23
C ASN A 99 19.04 0.53 9.67
N ASN A 100 19.16 1.55 8.84
CA ASN A 100 19.97 2.73 9.14
C ASN A 100 19.17 3.87 9.77
N LEU A 101 17.87 3.70 9.91
CA LEU A 101 17.03 4.66 10.62
C LEU A 101 17.23 4.52 12.12
N PRO A 102 17.03 5.59 12.91
CA PRO A 102 17.05 5.47 14.38
C PRO A 102 16.04 4.43 14.84
N LYS A 103 16.39 3.68 15.90
CA LYS A 103 15.53 2.64 16.44
C LYS A 103 14.12 3.14 16.75
N GLU A 104 14.03 4.33 17.27
CA GLU A 104 12.77 4.98 17.58
C GLU A 104 11.88 5.10 16.34
N LYS A 105 12.47 5.50 15.21
CA LYS A 105 11.74 5.62 13.95
C LYS A 105 11.36 4.26 13.38
N GLN A 106 12.23 3.28 13.52
CA GLN A 106 11.92 1.92 13.09
C GLN A 106 10.71 1.39 13.85
N THR A 107 10.67 1.58 15.16
CA THR A 107 9.55 1.12 16.00
C THR A 107 8.25 1.84 15.63
N GLU A 108 8.34 3.15 15.39
CA GLU A 108 7.19 3.95 14.98
C GLU A 108 6.58 3.44 13.66
N LEU A 109 7.44 3.21 12.67
CA LEU A 109 6.97 2.74 11.36
C LEU A 109 6.30 1.37 11.47
N ILE A 110 6.92 0.44 12.17
CA ILE A 110 6.37 -0.91 12.33
C ILE A 110 5.04 -0.86 13.07
N GLY A 111 4.94 0.00 14.08
CA GLY A 111 3.72 0.13 14.87
C GLY A 111 2.53 0.63 14.07
N ARG A 112 2.75 1.35 12.99
CA ARG A 112 1.68 1.88 12.16
C ARG A 112 0.88 0.76 11.48
N LYS A 113 1.47 -0.41 11.29
CA LYS A 113 0.74 -1.53 10.68
C LYS A 113 -0.49 -1.90 11.49
N ALA A 114 -0.34 -1.99 12.81
CA ALA A 114 -1.46 -2.30 13.71
C ALA A 114 -2.55 -1.23 13.64
N ASP A 115 -2.16 0.04 13.52
CA ASP A 115 -3.10 1.15 13.41
C ASP A 115 -3.92 1.05 12.13
N PHE A 116 -3.28 0.76 11.01
CA PHE A 116 -3.98 0.58 9.74
C PHE A 116 -4.90 -0.64 9.78
N ALA A 117 -4.44 -1.74 10.37
CA ALA A 117 -5.25 -2.95 10.51
C ALA A 117 -6.52 -2.66 11.31
N LYS A 118 -6.39 -1.91 12.39
CA LYS A 118 -7.52 -1.53 13.22
C LYS A 118 -8.53 -0.69 12.45
N LYS A 119 -8.05 0.31 11.71
CA LYS A 119 -8.92 1.15 10.89
C LYS A 119 -9.62 0.35 9.80
N ALA A 120 -8.93 -0.62 9.24
CA ALA A 120 -9.47 -1.45 8.17
C ALA A 120 -10.40 -2.56 8.69
N GLY A 121 -10.43 -2.78 9.99
CA GLY A 121 -11.21 -3.86 10.57
C GLY A 121 -10.60 -5.23 10.33
N ILE A 122 -9.29 -5.28 10.13
CA ILE A 122 -8.56 -6.52 9.90
C ILE A 122 -7.91 -6.96 11.21
N THR A 123 -8.06 -8.23 11.54
CA THR A 123 -7.42 -8.80 12.72
C THR A 123 -5.96 -9.08 12.38
N PRO A 124 -5.02 -8.54 13.17
CA PRO A 124 -3.60 -8.79 12.91
C PRO A 124 -3.20 -10.23 13.17
#